data_e0f1c301295921b570a90c48d223cc14
#
_entry.id   e0f1c301295921b570a90c48d223cc14
#
_cell.length_a   1.000
_cell.length_b   1.000
_cell.length_c   1.000
_cell.angle_alpha   90.00
_cell.angle_beta   90.00
_cell.angle_gamma   90.00
#
_symmetry.space_group_name_H-M   'P 1'
#
loop_
_entity.id
_entity.type
_entity.pdbx_description
1 polymer ?
#
loop_
_entity_poly.entity_id
_entity_poly.type
_entity_poly.pdbx_seq_one_letter_code
_entity_poly.pdbx_strand_id
1 'polypeptide(L)'
;MSVASARARVDEIPEPTARASGPRRAALIFIFVTVVLDMLALGMIVPVLPKLVETFVGGDTARAAEIFGLFSTVWAAMQFVFSPVLGALSDRFGRRPVILISNFGLGFDYILMALAPSLSWLFVGRVISGITAASFSTASAYIADVAPPEKRAAGFGMLSAAFGLGFVLGPALGGVLGAIDPRLPFWVAAGLSLLNAMYGLFVLPESLPPAHRARFAWQRANPIGSMTLLRSHAELLGLSVVHFVGSIAHEALPTTFVLYASYRYGWDNRTVGLAIATVGICSAVVGGGLIKPVVARLGERRVMLIGQLFGAVGFAIFGLAASGVGFWIGVPVQALWGLSGPTMQGLMTVRVRDSEQGQLQGALSSLRGIAFMIGPSLFTLTFANFIGARSNWHLPGAPFLLAALLLGATTVIAWRATRPR
;
A
#
# COMPACT_ATOMS: atom_id res chain seq x y z
N MET A 1 9.39 -57.60 -53.63
CA MET A 1 8.78 -57.74 -52.27
C MET A 1 8.92 -56.44 -51.59
N SER A 2 7.95 -55.80 -51.62
CA SER A 2 7.01 -54.93 -50.97
C SER A 2 7.57 -54.22 -49.68
N VAL A 3 7.91 -52.95 -49.80
CA VAL A 3 8.07 -52.00 -48.72
C VAL A 3 6.75 -51.23 -48.62
N ALA A 4 5.80 -51.81 -47.95
CA ALA A 4 4.51 -51.16 -47.62
C ALA A 4 4.12 -51.62 -46.23
N SER A 5 3.68 -50.67 -45.43
CA SER A 5 3.06 -50.74 -44.08
C SER A 5 3.98 -50.63 -42.86
N ALA A 6 4.41 -49.39 -42.59
CA ALA A 6 4.61 -48.95 -41.24
C ALA A 6 4.27 -47.42 -41.14
N ARG A 7 3.08 -47.02 -41.54
CA ARG A 7 2.46 -45.78 -41.05
C ARG A 7 1.82 -46.12 -39.71
N ALA A 8 2.64 -46.11 -38.66
CA ALA A 8 2.18 -46.12 -37.29
C ALA A 8 1.40 -44.82 -36.99
N ARG A 9 0.26 -45.02 -36.37
CA ARG A 9 -0.69 -44.03 -35.85
C ARG A 9 0.04 -42.93 -35.15
N VAL A 10 -0.11 -41.71 -35.67
CA VAL A 10 0.10 -40.49 -34.88
C VAL A 10 -1.06 -40.49 -33.87
N ASP A 11 -0.74 -40.85 -32.62
CA ASP A 11 -1.68 -40.72 -31.52
C ASP A 11 -2.16 -39.26 -31.48
N GLU A 12 -3.45 -39.10 -31.68
CA GLU A 12 -4.16 -37.86 -31.49
C GLU A 12 -3.87 -37.39 -30.06
N ILE A 13 -3.06 -36.36 -29.92
CA ILE A 13 -2.92 -35.59 -28.69
C ILE A 13 -4.31 -35.01 -28.47
N PRO A 14 -5.03 -35.36 -27.38
CA PRO A 14 -6.36 -34.77 -27.12
C PRO A 14 -6.21 -33.27 -27.05
N GLU A 15 -6.91 -32.53 -27.91
CA GLU A 15 -7.04 -31.10 -27.80
C GLU A 15 -7.42 -30.74 -26.36
N PRO A 16 -6.76 -29.76 -25.73
CA PRO A 16 -7.14 -29.31 -24.39
C PRO A 16 -8.58 -28.81 -24.46
N THR A 17 -9.50 -29.62 -23.96
CA THR A 17 -10.91 -29.32 -23.89
C THR A 17 -11.14 -27.92 -23.35
N ALA A 18 -11.72 -27.05 -24.15
CA ALA A 18 -12.12 -25.67 -23.85
C ALA A 18 -13.27 -25.64 -22.83
N ARG A 19 -13.07 -26.20 -21.63
CA ARG A 19 -14.05 -26.21 -20.53
C ARG A 19 -13.39 -25.81 -19.20
N ALA A 20 -13.06 -24.52 -19.04
CA ALA A 20 -12.83 -23.93 -17.70
C ALA A 20 -12.84 -22.38 -17.70
N SER A 21 -13.62 -21.71 -18.55
CA SER A 21 -13.72 -20.25 -18.54
C SER A 21 -14.64 -19.70 -17.44
N GLY A 22 -15.65 -20.44 -17.01
CA GLY A 22 -16.65 -20.01 -16.03
C GLY A 22 -16.10 -19.90 -14.60
N PRO A 23 -15.55 -20.97 -14.00
CA PRO A 23 -15.11 -20.94 -12.59
C PRO A 23 -13.94 -19.98 -12.33
N ARG A 24 -12.99 -19.87 -13.28
CA ARG A 24 -11.82 -18.99 -13.17
C ARG A 24 -12.18 -17.51 -13.25
N ARG A 25 -13.14 -17.13 -14.10
CA ARG A 25 -13.60 -15.74 -14.21
C ARG A 25 -14.37 -15.31 -12.96
N ALA A 26 -15.22 -16.18 -12.42
CA ALA A 26 -15.91 -15.95 -11.16
C ALA A 26 -14.94 -15.74 -9.99
N ALA A 27 -13.85 -16.54 -9.92
CA ALA A 27 -12.82 -16.40 -8.90
C ALA A 27 -12.05 -15.06 -8.98
N LEU A 28 -11.77 -14.57 -10.19
CA LEU A 28 -11.11 -13.26 -10.36
C LEU A 28 -12.02 -12.09 -9.97
N ILE A 29 -13.30 -12.15 -10.30
CA ILE A 29 -14.29 -11.14 -9.88
C ILE A 29 -14.43 -11.16 -8.36
N PHE A 30 -14.49 -12.36 -7.77
CA PHE A 30 -14.55 -12.50 -6.32
C PHE A 30 -13.38 -11.82 -5.62
N ILE A 31 -12.13 -12.15 -6.02
CA ILE A 31 -10.95 -11.57 -5.38
C ILE A 31 -10.88 -10.04 -5.58
N PHE A 32 -11.36 -9.53 -6.72
CA PHE A 32 -11.49 -8.10 -6.94
C PHE A 32 -12.44 -7.46 -5.94
N VAL A 33 -13.65 -8.01 -5.77
CA VAL A 33 -14.64 -7.50 -4.80
C VAL A 33 -14.07 -7.56 -3.38
N THR A 34 -13.43 -8.68 -3.01
CA THR A 34 -12.78 -8.84 -1.71
C THR A 34 -11.78 -7.73 -1.44
N VAL A 35 -10.88 -7.45 -2.38
CA VAL A 35 -9.85 -6.41 -2.21
C VAL A 35 -10.46 -5.00 -2.19
N VAL A 36 -11.47 -4.74 -3.02
CA VAL A 36 -12.21 -3.46 -2.96
C VAL A 36 -12.81 -3.23 -1.58
N LEU A 37 -13.50 -4.24 -1.02
CA LEU A 37 -14.12 -4.13 0.30
C LEU A 37 -13.09 -3.98 1.42
N ASP A 38 -11.97 -4.71 1.36
CA ASP A 38 -10.89 -4.59 2.34
C ASP A 38 -10.25 -3.19 2.30
N MET A 39 -9.97 -2.67 1.10
CA MET A 39 -9.37 -1.35 0.94
C MET A 39 -10.35 -0.23 1.28
N LEU A 40 -11.64 -0.43 1.02
CA LEU A 40 -12.70 0.48 1.42
C LEU A 40 -12.79 0.56 2.96
N ALA A 41 -12.83 -0.59 3.64
CA ALA A 41 -12.88 -0.68 5.09
C ALA A 41 -11.64 -0.02 5.73
N LEU A 42 -10.44 -0.35 5.24
CA LEU A 42 -9.19 0.28 5.69
C LEU A 42 -9.22 1.80 5.46
N GLY A 43 -9.62 2.23 4.26
CA GLY A 43 -9.67 3.65 3.89
C GLY A 43 -10.62 4.48 4.75
N MET A 44 -11.76 3.90 5.18
CA MET A 44 -12.71 4.59 6.06
C MET A 44 -12.12 4.95 7.42
N ILE A 45 -11.17 4.17 7.91
CA ILE A 45 -10.53 4.39 9.22
C ILE A 45 -9.50 5.53 9.17
N VAL A 46 -8.89 5.77 8.01
CA VAL A 46 -7.80 6.75 7.84
C VAL A 46 -8.14 8.15 8.36
N PRO A 47 -9.26 8.79 7.99
CA PRO A 47 -9.58 10.14 8.45
C PRO A 47 -10.03 10.21 9.91
N VAL A 48 -10.43 9.10 10.52
CA VAL A 48 -11.14 9.08 11.81
C VAL A 48 -10.24 8.63 12.95
N LEU A 49 -9.39 7.66 12.76
CA LEU A 49 -8.56 7.09 13.83
C LEU A 49 -7.67 8.13 14.53
N PRO A 50 -6.95 9.04 13.83
CA PRO A 50 -6.14 10.05 14.49
C PRO A 50 -6.99 10.98 15.36
N LYS A 51 -8.20 11.33 14.90
CA LYS A 51 -9.15 12.16 15.64
C LYS A 51 -9.72 11.43 16.85
N LEU A 52 -10.01 10.15 16.74
CA LEU A 52 -10.44 9.34 17.87
C LEU A 52 -9.34 9.26 18.95
N VAL A 53 -8.06 9.12 18.54
CA VAL A 53 -6.92 9.19 19.47
C VAL A 53 -6.87 10.56 20.15
N GLU A 54 -7.06 11.66 19.41
CA GLU A 54 -7.08 13.01 19.94
C GLU A 54 -8.16 13.21 21.02
N THR A 55 -9.36 12.64 20.84
CA THR A 55 -10.42 12.71 21.86
C THR A 55 -10.03 12.01 23.16
N PHE A 56 -9.32 10.88 23.10
CA PHE A 56 -8.85 10.15 24.29
C PHE A 56 -7.76 10.87 25.08
N VAL A 57 -7.04 11.82 24.45
CA VAL A 57 -6.03 12.65 25.12
C VAL A 57 -6.51 14.05 25.45
N GLY A 58 -7.85 14.25 25.48
CA GLY A 58 -8.45 15.54 25.88
C GLY A 58 -8.27 16.67 24.85
N GLY A 59 -8.04 16.35 23.57
CA GLY A 59 -7.87 17.33 22.50
C GLY A 59 -6.42 17.81 22.32
N ASP A 60 -5.45 17.25 23.04
CA ASP A 60 -4.02 17.53 22.82
C ASP A 60 -3.54 16.92 21.50
N THR A 61 -3.49 17.74 20.46
CA THR A 61 -3.08 17.32 19.10
C THR A 61 -1.62 16.85 19.05
N ALA A 62 -0.71 17.44 19.83
CA ALA A 62 0.68 17.02 19.87
C ALA A 62 0.80 15.61 20.47
N ARG A 63 0.14 15.40 21.60
CA ARG A 63 0.10 14.08 22.25
C ARG A 63 -0.61 13.03 21.38
N ALA A 64 -1.69 13.42 20.70
CA ALA A 64 -2.39 12.56 19.74
C ALA A 64 -1.46 12.11 18.59
N ALA A 65 -0.64 13.02 18.07
CA ALA A 65 0.31 12.71 17.00
C ALA A 65 1.38 11.73 17.45
N GLU A 66 1.95 11.88 18.66
CA GLU A 66 2.90 10.93 19.22
C GLU A 66 2.31 9.51 19.32
N ILE A 67 1.12 9.39 19.90
CA ILE A 67 0.45 8.10 20.09
C ILE A 67 0.02 7.49 18.75
N PHE A 68 -0.50 8.28 17.85
CA PHE A 68 -0.89 7.82 16.51
C PHE A 68 0.32 7.34 15.70
N GLY A 69 1.47 8.01 15.83
CA GLY A 69 2.73 7.58 15.24
C GLY A 69 3.17 6.21 15.76
N LEU A 70 3.10 5.99 17.07
CA LEU A 70 3.36 4.69 17.68
C LEU A 70 2.40 3.61 17.15
N PHE A 71 1.11 3.90 17.09
CA PHE A 71 0.08 2.98 16.57
C PHE A 71 0.35 2.58 15.12
N SER A 72 0.69 3.55 14.29
CA SER A 72 1.01 3.33 12.87
C SER A 72 2.31 2.54 12.69
N THR A 73 3.34 2.85 13.48
CA THR A 73 4.60 2.11 13.48
C THR A 73 4.40 0.66 13.92
N VAL A 74 3.63 0.41 14.98
CA VAL A 74 3.34 -0.96 15.45
C VAL A 74 2.55 -1.73 14.41
N TRP A 75 1.54 -1.11 13.80
CA TRP A 75 0.76 -1.71 12.71
C TRP A 75 1.66 -2.11 11.53
N ALA A 76 2.54 -1.22 11.09
CA ALA A 76 3.49 -1.49 10.01
C ALA A 76 4.51 -2.58 10.38
N ALA A 77 4.98 -2.61 11.63
CA ALA A 77 5.89 -3.63 12.13
C ALA A 77 5.22 -5.02 12.14
N MET A 78 3.98 -5.11 12.64
CA MET A 78 3.22 -6.35 12.62
C MET A 78 2.98 -6.82 11.18
N GLN A 79 2.60 -5.92 10.28
CA GLN A 79 2.43 -6.25 8.87
C GLN A 79 3.73 -6.73 8.22
N PHE A 80 4.86 -6.07 8.48
CA PHE A 80 6.18 -6.46 7.95
C PHE A 80 6.59 -7.86 8.40
N VAL A 81 6.39 -8.20 9.67
CA VAL A 81 6.76 -9.50 10.24
C VAL A 81 5.78 -10.59 9.81
N PHE A 82 4.47 -10.33 9.88
CA PHE A 82 3.45 -11.36 9.68
C PHE A 82 3.03 -11.56 8.23
N SER A 83 3.22 -10.60 7.32
CA SER A 83 2.88 -10.78 5.90
C SER A 83 3.61 -11.97 5.25
N PRO A 84 4.94 -12.15 5.42
CA PRO A 84 5.62 -13.35 4.92
C PRO A 84 5.19 -14.64 5.65
N VAL A 85 4.88 -14.56 6.93
CA VAL A 85 4.40 -15.72 7.71
C VAL A 85 3.04 -16.18 7.18
N LEU A 86 2.09 -15.24 6.99
CA LEU A 86 0.78 -15.53 6.43
C LEU A 86 0.88 -16.01 4.97
N GLY A 87 1.83 -15.48 4.19
CA GLY A 87 2.16 -15.99 2.88
C GLY A 87 2.57 -17.47 2.93
N ALA A 88 3.52 -17.82 3.79
CA ALA A 88 3.98 -19.20 3.98
C ALA A 88 2.88 -20.13 4.53
N LEU A 89 2.00 -19.63 5.40
CA LEU A 89 0.83 -20.37 5.88
C LEU A 89 -0.17 -20.61 4.74
N SER A 90 -0.36 -19.63 3.85
CA SER A 90 -1.23 -19.77 2.70
C SER A 90 -0.69 -20.76 1.67
N ASP A 91 0.65 -20.87 1.54
CA ASP A 91 1.30 -21.91 0.74
C ASP A 91 1.10 -23.32 1.32
N ARG A 92 1.00 -23.43 2.64
CA ARG A 92 0.85 -24.73 3.33
C ARG A 92 -0.60 -25.18 3.44
N PHE A 93 -1.50 -24.28 3.87
CA PHE A 93 -2.88 -24.64 4.19
C PHE A 93 -3.86 -24.35 3.06
N GLY A 94 -3.43 -23.59 2.05
CA GLY A 94 -4.25 -23.06 0.96
C GLY A 94 -4.52 -21.56 1.11
N ARG A 95 -4.88 -20.93 0.01
CA ARG A 95 -5.13 -19.47 -0.04
C ARG A 95 -6.40 -19.08 0.68
N ARG A 96 -7.48 -19.85 0.42
CA ARG A 96 -8.82 -19.57 0.96
C ARG A 96 -8.86 -19.47 2.47
N PRO A 97 -8.35 -20.42 3.28
CA PRO A 97 -8.40 -20.33 4.73
C PRO A 97 -7.71 -19.08 5.27
N VAL A 98 -6.56 -18.69 4.69
CA VAL A 98 -5.81 -17.52 5.16
C VAL A 98 -6.53 -16.23 4.83
N ILE A 99 -7.13 -16.09 3.63
CA ILE A 99 -7.97 -14.93 3.27
C ILE A 99 -9.17 -14.82 4.23
N LEU A 100 -9.85 -15.91 4.52
CA LEU A 100 -11.01 -15.91 5.41
C LEU A 100 -10.63 -15.53 6.85
N ILE A 101 -9.56 -16.10 7.38
CA ILE A 101 -9.06 -15.77 8.74
C ILE A 101 -8.66 -14.29 8.80
N SER A 102 -7.99 -13.76 7.78
CA SER A 102 -7.62 -12.34 7.70
C SER A 102 -8.86 -11.44 7.72
N ASN A 103 -9.88 -11.75 6.90
CA ASN A 103 -11.09 -10.93 6.81
C ASN A 103 -11.96 -11.01 8.08
N PHE A 104 -12.10 -12.19 8.69
CA PHE A 104 -12.76 -12.31 10.00
C PHE A 104 -11.97 -11.57 11.08
N GLY A 105 -10.64 -11.71 11.10
CA GLY A 105 -9.77 -11.02 12.04
C GLY A 105 -9.91 -9.50 11.94
N LEU A 106 -9.92 -8.94 10.73
CA LEU A 106 -10.16 -7.51 10.49
C LEU A 106 -11.56 -7.09 10.93
N GLY A 107 -12.60 -7.88 10.62
CA GLY A 107 -13.97 -7.59 11.03
C GLY A 107 -14.12 -7.51 12.55
N PHE A 108 -13.55 -8.47 13.29
CA PHE A 108 -13.55 -8.47 14.75
C PHE A 108 -12.69 -7.34 15.33
N ASP A 109 -11.55 -7.03 14.70
CA ASP A 109 -10.71 -5.89 15.08
C ASP A 109 -11.47 -4.57 14.99
N TYR A 110 -12.19 -4.34 13.90
CA TYR A 110 -12.99 -3.12 13.76
C TYR A 110 -14.12 -3.01 14.79
N ILE A 111 -14.75 -4.13 15.18
CA ILE A 111 -15.69 -4.15 16.32
C ILE A 111 -14.99 -3.77 17.62
N LEU A 112 -13.82 -4.35 17.88
CA LEU A 112 -13.02 -4.04 19.07
C LEU A 112 -12.66 -2.55 19.11
N MET A 113 -12.25 -1.97 17.97
CA MET A 113 -11.92 -0.54 17.87
C MET A 113 -13.16 0.35 18.01
N ALA A 114 -14.32 -0.05 17.46
CA ALA A 114 -15.58 0.66 17.63
C ALA A 114 -16.03 0.73 19.10
N LEU A 115 -15.80 -0.35 19.86
CA LEU A 115 -16.17 -0.45 21.27
C LEU A 115 -15.05 0.02 22.21
N ALA A 116 -13.86 0.38 21.71
CA ALA A 116 -12.71 0.69 22.54
C ALA A 116 -13.01 1.77 23.59
N PRO A 117 -12.84 1.47 24.90
CA PRO A 117 -13.06 2.43 25.97
C PRO A 117 -11.80 3.25 26.30
N SER A 118 -10.64 2.88 25.75
CA SER A 118 -9.35 3.52 26.04
C SER A 118 -8.35 3.33 24.90
N LEU A 119 -7.24 4.09 24.94
CA LEU A 119 -6.13 3.99 24.00
C LEU A 119 -5.50 2.60 23.96
N SER A 120 -5.44 1.89 25.10
CA SER A 120 -4.88 0.53 25.14
C SER A 120 -5.67 -0.45 24.27
N TRP A 121 -6.98 -0.33 24.23
CA TRP A 121 -7.83 -1.14 23.37
C TRP A 121 -7.62 -0.83 21.88
N LEU A 122 -7.50 0.47 21.53
CA LEU A 122 -7.14 0.87 20.16
C LEU A 122 -5.75 0.35 19.78
N PHE A 123 -4.80 0.34 20.70
CA PHE A 123 -3.47 -0.23 20.49
C PHE A 123 -3.53 -1.72 20.19
N VAL A 124 -4.29 -2.48 20.97
CA VAL A 124 -4.53 -3.93 20.72
C VAL A 124 -5.13 -4.14 19.34
N GLY A 125 -6.11 -3.32 18.95
CA GLY A 125 -6.68 -3.32 17.61
C GLY A 125 -5.61 -3.09 16.53
N ARG A 126 -4.71 -2.12 16.72
CA ARG A 126 -3.60 -1.88 15.76
C ARG A 126 -2.67 -3.08 15.60
N VAL A 127 -2.40 -3.81 16.70
CA VAL A 127 -1.62 -5.06 16.65
C VAL A 127 -2.36 -6.14 15.87
N ILE A 128 -3.63 -6.36 16.18
CA ILE A 128 -4.46 -7.38 15.50
C ILE A 128 -4.58 -7.06 14.01
N SER A 129 -4.94 -5.82 13.66
CA SER A 129 -5.09 -5.46 12.25
C SER A 129 -3.77 -5.52 11.47
N GLY A 130 -2.62 -5.22 12.10
CA GLY A 130 -1.32 -5.41 11.50
C GLY A 130 -1.00 -6.87 11.20
N ILE A 131 -1.33 -7.79 12.12
CA ILE A 131 -1.16 -9.23 11.94
C ILE A 131 -2.08 -9.75 10.82
N THR A 132 -3.33 -9.29 10.76
CA THR A 132 -4.34 -9.81 9.83
C THR A 132 -4.34 -9.11 8.46
N ALA A 133 -3.62 -8.01 8.29
CA ALA A 133 -3.58 -7.19 7.06
C ALA A 133 -2.86 -7.85 5.87
N ALA A 134 -2.72 -9.18 5.82
CA ALA A 134 -2.03 -9.89 4.74
C ALA A 134 -2.93 -10.26 3.55
N SER A 135 -4.19 -9.78 3.53
CA SER A 135 -5.15 -10.09 2.45
C SER A 135 -4.62 -9.70 1.07
N PHE A 136 -3.90 -8.57 0.95
CA PHE A 136 -3.34 -8.13 -0.34
C PHE A 136 -2.26 -9.07 -0.88
N SER A 137 -1.34 -9.56 -0.05
CA SER A 137 -0.27 -10.48 -0.48
C SER A 137 -0.86 -11.83 -0.88
N THR A 138 -1.82 -12.34 -0.10
CA THR A 138 -2.51 -13.60 -0.39
C THR A 138 -3.42 -13.49 -1.62
N ALA A 139 -4.10 -12.33 -1.83
CA ALA A 139 -4.87 -12.05 -3.04
C ALA A 139 -3.98 -12.03 -4.30
N SER A 140 -2.79 -11.45 -4.20
CA SER A 140 -1.81 -11.46 -5.29
C SER A 140 -1.37 -12.89 -5.64
N ALA A 141 -1.11 -13.73 -4.63
CA ALA A 141 -0.78 -15.13 -4.83
C ALA A 141 -1.96 -15.92 -5.43
N TYR A 142 -3.19 -15.66 -4.95
CA TYR A 142 -4.42 -16.24 -5.50
C TYR A 142 -4.59 -15.94 -7.00
N ILE A 143 -4.36 -14.68 -7.42
CA ILE A 143 -4.39 -14.30 -8.85
C ILE A 143 -3.32 -15.03 -9.64
N ALA A 144 -2.10 -15.15 -9.09
CA ALA A 144 -1.02 -15.88 -9.75
C ALA A 144 -1.35 -17.37 -9.96
N ASP A 145 -2.11 -17.98 -9.03
CA ASP A 145 -2.55 -19.38 -9.12
C ASP A 145 -3.68 -19.57 -10.15
N VAL A 146 -4.64 -18.62 -10.24
CA VAL A 146 -5.86 -18.77 -11.04
C VAL A 146 -5.71 -18.19 -12.45
N ALA A 147 -4.95 -17.10 -12.62
CA ALA A 147 -4.81 -16.44 -13.91
C ALA A 147 -3.79 -17.16 -14.82
N PRO A 148 -4.16 -17.47 -16.08
CA PRO A 148 -3.20 -17.95 -17.08
C PRO A 148 -2.04 -16.95 -17.24
N PRO A 149 -0.81 -17.38 -17.60
CA PRO A 149 0.35 -16.51 -17.71
C PRO A 149 0.10 -15.24 -18.53
N GLU A 150 -0.64 -15.33 -19.63
CA GLU A 150 -0.95 -14.24 -20.56
C GLU A 150 -1.91 -13.21 -19.95
N LYS A 151 -2.69 -13.60 -18.92
CA LYS A 151 -3.69 -12.75 -18.23
C LYS A 151 -3.26 -12.30 -16.84
N ARG A 152 -2.12 -12.74 -16.34
CA ARG A 152 -1.63 -12.36 -14.99
C ARG A 152 -1.46 -10.85 -14.85
N ALA A 153 -0.88 -10.19 -15.86
CA ALA A 153 -0.71 -8.74 -15.86
C ALA A 153 -2.06 -8.00 -15.73
N ALA A 154 -3.10 -8.47 -16.43
CA ALA A 154 -4.45 -7.91 -16.30
C ALA A 154 -5.04 -8.17 -14.91
N GLY A 155 -4.81 -9.35 -14.31
CA GLY A 155 -5.23 -9.68 -12.94
C GLY A 155 -4.58 -8.77 -11.89
N PHE A 156 -3.28 -8.52 -11.99
CA PHE A 156 -2.58 -7.58 -11.11
C PHE A 156 -3.01 -6.12 -11.33
N GLY A 157 -3.31 -5.74 -12.58
CA GLY A 157 -3.89 -4.44 -12.91
C GLY A 157 -5.26 -4.24 -12.25
N MET A 158 -6.09 -5.29 -12.24
CA MET A 158 -7.38 -5.29 -11.56
C MET A 158 -7.23 -5.14 -10.04
N LEU A 159 -6.24 -5.81 -9.44
CA LEU A 159 -5.91 -5.68 -8.01
C LEU A 159 -5.49 -4.24 -7.66
N SER A 160 -4.67 -3.62 -8.51
CA SER A 160 -4.25 -2.23 -8.35
C SER A 160 -5.42 -1.25 -8.49
N ALA A 161 -6.35 -1.53 -9.41
CA ALA A 161 -7.58 -0.74 -9.56
C ALA A 161 -8.51 -0.88 -8.33
N ALA A 162 -8.63 -2.10 -7.77
CA ALA A 162 -9.39 -2.34 -6.54
C ALA A 162 -8.81 -1.55 -5.35
N PHE A 163 -7.48 -1.57 -5.21
CA PHE A 163 -6.77 -0.77 -4.21
C PHE A 163 -7.06 0.73 -4.38
N GLY A 164 -6.93 1.24 -5.62
CA GLY A 164 -7.18 2.64 -5.94
C GLY A 164 -8.62 3.07 -5.63
N LEU A 165 -9.62 2.27 -6.03
CA LEU A 165 -11.03 2.54 -5.74
C LEU A 165 -11.30 2.59 -4.23
N GLY A 166 -10.83 1.60 -3.48
CA GLY A 166 -11.00 1.55 -2.03
C GLY A 166 -10.32 2.73 -1.34
N PHE A 167 -9.13 3.11 -1.80
CA PHE A 167 -8.37 4.22 -1.23
C PHE A 167 -8.92 5.61 -1.60
N VAL A 168 -9.71 5.74 -2.65
CA VAL A 168 -10.44 6.98 -2.99
C VAL A 168 -11.76 7.05 -2.23
N LEU A 169 -12.56 5.98 -2.31
CA LEU A 169 -13.91 5.97 -1.74
C LEU A 169 -13.90 5.79 -0.22
N GLY A 170 -12.93 5.03 0.32
CA GLY A 170 -12.82 4.77 1.75
C GLY A 170 -12.72 6.03 2.59
N PRO A 171 -11.71 6.89 2.39
CA PRO A 171 -11.58 8.12 3.16
C PRO A 171 -12.74 9.08 2.96
N ALA A 172 -13.33 9.16 1.76
CA ALA A 172 -14.51 9.99 1.53
C ALA A 172 -15.70 9.53 2.38
N LEU A 173 -16.00 8.23 2.35
CA LEU A 173 -17.07 7.66 3.18
C LEU A 173 -16.75 7.74 4.68
N GLY A 174 -15.50 7.43 5.05
CA GLY A 174 -15.03 7.51 6.43
C GLY A 174 -15.15 8.93 7.00
N GLY A 175 -14.82 9.95 6.19
CA GLY A 175 -14.98 11.35 6.58
C GLY A 175 -16.45 11.75 6.78
N VAL A 176 -17.35 11.33 5.86
CA VAL A 176 -18.78 11.60 5.98
C VAL A 176 -19.39 10.89 7.20
N LEU A 177 -19.12 9.61 7.36
CA LEU A 177 -19.61 8.81 8.50
C LEU A 177 -19.01 9.31 9.83
N GLY A 178 -17.73 9.64 9.85
CA GLY A 178 -17.03 10.15 11.01
C GLY A 178 -17.44 11.57 11.42
N ALA A 179 -18.08 12.33 10.54
CA ALA A 179 -18.70 13.60 10.87
C ALA A 179 -20.04 13.42 11.61
N ILE A 180 -20.70 12.26 11.44
CA ILE A 180 -21.93 11.91 12.16
C ILE A 180 -21.56 11.38 13.56
N ASP A 181 -20.71 10.36 13.59
CA ASP A 181 -20.18 9.76 14.81
C ASP A 181 -18.76 9.19 14.55
N PRO A 182 -17.73 9.53 15.36
CA PRO A 182 -16.36 9.07 15.17
C PRO A 182 -16.21 7.54 15.18
N ARG A 183 -17.14 6.79 15.73
CA ARG A 183 -17.10 5.31 15.79
C ARG A 183 -17.88 4.64 14.67
N LEU A 184 -18.75 5.37 13.97
CA LEU A 184 -19.58 4.83 12.90
C LEU A 184 -18.73 4.21 11.74
N PRO A 185 -17.62 4.83 11.29
CA PRO A 185 -16.76 4.22 10.28
C PRO A 185 -16.22 2.84 10.66
N PHE A 186 -15.91 2.62 11.94
CA PHE A 186 -15.46 1.32 12.44
C PHE A 186 -16.56 0.26 12.37
N TRP A 187 -17.81 0.62 12.73
CA TRP A 187 -18.95 -0.30 12.62
C TRP A 187 -19.24 -0.68 11.17
N VAL A 188 -19.19 0.29 10.25
CA VAL A 188 -19.40 0.03 8.83
C VAL A 188 -18.25 -0.81 8.27
N ALA A 189 -17.00 -0.51 8.63
CA ALA A 189 -15.84 -1.31 8.23
C ALA A 189 -15.93 -2.75 8.75
N ALA A 190 -16.37 -2.94 10.00
CA ALA A 190 -16.62 -4.25 10.57
C ALA A 190 -17.67 -5.03 9.77
N GLY A 191 -18.81 -4.38 9.50
CA GLY A 191 -19.87 -4.96 8.69
C GLY A 191 -19.39 -5.39 7.30
N LEU A 192 -18.66 -4.51 6.59
CA LEU A 192 -18.11 -4.82 5.26
C LEU A 192 -17.10 -5.97 5.31
N SER A 193 -16.19 -5.97 6.29
CA SER A 193 -15.18 -7.04 6.42
C SER A 193 -15.81 -8.39 6.77
N LEU A 194 -16.80 -8.41 7.67
CA LEU A 194 -17.52 -9.64 8.01
C LEU A 194 -18.40 -10.14 6.85
N LEU A 195 -19.09 -9.25 6.14
CA LEU A 195 -19.84 -9.60 4.93
C LEU A 195 -18.91 -10.16 3.84
N ASN A 196 -17.73 -9.56 3.68
CA ASN A 196 -16.70 -10.04 2.77
C ASN A 196 -16.19 -11.44 3.17
N ALA A 197 -15.94 -11.66 4.47
CA ALA A 197 -15.56 -12.97 5.00
C ALA A 197 -16.66 -14.02 4.78
N MET A 198 -17.91 -13.68 5.05
CA MET A 198 -19.06 -14.55 4.81
C MET A 198 -19.23 -14.85 3.31
N TYR A 199 -19.15 -13.84 2.47
CA TYR A 199 -19.17 -14.03 1.02
C TYR A 199 -18.07 -14.98 0.56
N GLY A 200 -16.84 -14.78 1.07
CA GLY A 200 -15.70 -15.67 0.81
C GLY A 200 -15.90 -17.09 1.31
N LEU A 201 -16.58 -17.25 2.44
CA LEU A 201 -16.86 -18.57 3.00
C LEU A 201 -17.76 -19.43 2.07
N PHE A 202 -18.72 -18.79 1.37
CA PHE A 202 -19.64 -19.51 0.49
C PHE A 202 -19.20 -19.54 -0.97
N VAL A 203 -18.47 -18.55 -1.45
CA VAL A 203 -18.22 -18.34 -2.88
C VAL A 203 -16.77 -18.56 -3.29
N LEU A 204 -15.77 -18.30 -2.39
CA LEU A 204 -14.36 -18.39 -2.75
C LEU A 204 -13.92 -19.86 -2.87
N PRO A 205 -13.55 -20.36 -4.08
CA PRO A 205 -12.94 -21.67 -4.21
C PRO A 205 -11.48 -21.64 -3.73
N GLU A 206 -10.94 -22.80 -3.37
CA GLU A 206 -9.50 -22.92 -3.11
C GLU A 206 -8.72 -22.86 -4.43
N SER A 207 -7.68 -22.00 -4.49
CA SER A 207 -6.85 -21.86 -5.69
C SER A 207 -5.63 -22.77 -5.68
N LEU A 208 -5.17 -23.21 -4.49
CA LEU A 208 -3.98 -24.03 -4.33
C LEU A 208 -4.34 -25.49 -4.00
N PRO A 209 -4.31 -26.41 -4.99
CA PRO A 209 -4.60 -27.82 -4.78
C PRO A 209 -3.64 -28.44 -3.75
N PRO A 210 -4.08 -29.45 -2.95
CA PRO A 210 -3.23 -30.11 -1.95
C PRO A 210 -1.88 -30.61 -2.49
N ALA A 211 -1.85 -31.08 -3.73
CA ALA A 211 -0.62 -31.58 -4.38
C ALA A 211 0.44 -30.48 -4.60
N HIS A 212 0.06 -29.22 -4.70
CA HIS A 212 0.96 -28.09 -4.93
C HIS A 212 1.30 -27.32 -3.65
N ARG A 213 0.82 -27.77 -2.48
CA ARG A 213 1.08 -27.12 -1.20
C ARG A 213 2.52 -27.35 -0.76
N ALA A 214 3.19 -26.29 -0.32
CA ALA A 214 4.55 -26.35 0.17
C ALA A 214 4.58 -26.64 1.69
N ARG A 215 5.65 -27.29 2.17
CA ARG A 215 5.91 -27.37 3.61
C ARG A 215 6.28 -25.97 4.13
N PHE A 216 5.77 -25.63 5.33
CA PHE A 216 6.14 -24.39 5.99
C PHE A 216 7.65 -24.36 6.27
N ALA A 217 8.32 -23.31 5.87
CA ALA A 217 9.75 -23.11 6.13
C ALA A 217 10.00 -21.65 6.53
N TRP A 218 10.53 -21.44 7.75
CA TRP A 218 10.89 -20.11 8.27
C TRP A 218 11.84 -19.33 7.37
N GLN A 219 12.70 -20.03 6.63
CA GLN A 219 13.63 -19.40 5.67
C GLN A 219 12.92 -18.68 4.53
N ARG A 220 11.73 -19.16 4.14
CA ARG A 220 10.88 -18.51 3.12
C ARG A 220 10.09 -17.31 3.67
N ALA A 221 9.90 -17.28 4.99
CA ALA A 221 9.24 -16.18 5.69
C ALA A 221 10.21 -15.06 6.11
N ASN A 222 11.43 -15.02 5.55
CA ASN A 222 12.43 -14.00 5.86
C ASN A 222 12.28 -12.77 4.96
N PRO A 223 11.77 -11.63 5.46
CA PRO A 223 11.57 -10.44 4.66
C PRO A 223 12.88 -9.75 4.24
N ILE A 224 14.01 -10.06 4.88
CA ILE A 224 15.30 -9.38 4.67
C ILE A 224 16.21 -10.15 3.69
N GLY A 225 15.93 -11.43 3.46
CA GLY A 225 16.81 -12.31 2.67
C GLY A 225 17.11 -11.81 1.25
N SER A 226 16.15 -11.17 0.60
CA SER A 226 16.31 -10.61 -0.74
C SER A 226 17.21 -9.36 -0.82
N MET A 227 17.48 -8.69 0.32
CA MET A 227 18.35 -7.49 0.34
C MET A 227 19.81 -7.79 0.01
N THR A 228 20.23 -9.06 0.04
CA THR A 228 21.60 -9.47 -0.37
C THR A 228 21.89 -9.11 -1.82
N LEU A 229 20.89 -9.11 -2.71
CA LEU A 229 21.03 -8.69 -4.10
C LEU A 229 21.56 -7.26 -4.23
N LEU A 230 21.11 -6.34 -3.37
CA LEU A 230 21.51 -4.94 -3.44
C LEU A 230 22.99 -4.74 -3.10
N ARG A 231 23.59 -5.67 -2.31
CA ARG A 231 25.02 -5.63 -1.98
C ARG A 231 25.87 -6.12 -3.14
N SER A 232 25.36 -7.03 -3.97
CA SER A 232 26.11 -7.58 -5.12
C SER A 232 26.08 -6.64 -6.35
N HIS A 233 25.19 -5.66 -6.39
CA HIS A 233 24.99 -4.75 -7.52
C HIS A 233 25.18 -3.28 -7.07
N ALA A 234 26.42 -2.80 -7.07
CA ALA A 234 26.74 -1.41 -6.68
C ALA A 234 25.95 -0.35 -7.49
N GLU A 235 25.57 -0.69 -8.73
CA GLU A 235 24.78 0.18 -9.61
C GLU A 235 23.34 0.40 -9.11
N LEU A 236 22.81 -0.53 -8.31
CA LEU A 236 21.48 -0.43 -7.72
C LEU A 236 21.47 0.37 -6.42
N LEU A 237 22.59 0.52 -5.72
CA LEU A 237 22.65 1.14 -4.39
C LEU A 237 22.04 2.55 -4.40
N GLY A 238 22.42 3.38 -5.36
CA GLY A 238 21.92 4.76 -5.47
C GLY A 238 20.38 4.80 -5.64
N LEU A 239 19.84 3.98 -6.53
CA LEU A 239 18.40 3.91 -6.76
C LEU A 239 17.67 3.25 -5.58
N SER A 240 18.30 2.31 -4.88
CA SER A 240 17.76 1.69 -3.67
C SER A 240 17.64 2.68 -2.52
N VAL A 241 18.63 3.57 -2.35
CA VAL A 241 18.57 4.68 -1.39
C VAL A 241 17.42 5.64 -1.77
N VAL A 242 17.29 5.99 -3.05
CA VAL A 242 16.18 6.84 -3.54
C VAL A 242 14.83 6.18 -3.24
N HIS A 243 14.70 4.87 -3.50
CA HIS A 243 13.48 4.11 -3.20
C HIS A 243 13.17 4.11 -1.69
N PHE A 244 14.16 3.83 -0.86
CA PHE A 244 14.00 3.76 0.60
C PHE A 244 13.60 5.12 1.20
N VAL A 245 14.36 6.17 0.91
CA VAL A 245 14.10 7.52 1.42
C VAL A 245 12.80 8.09 0.85
N GLY A 246 12.50 7.83 -0.43
CA GLY A 246 11.22 8.18 -1.03
C GLY A 246 10.05 7.46 -0.35
N SER A 247 10.22 6.18 0.02
CA SER A 247 9.21 5.43 0.77
C SER A 247 9.02 5.98 2.19
N ILE A 248 10.08 6.46 2.85
CA ILE A 248 9.94 7.19 4.12
C ILE A 248 9.14 8.48 3.89
N ALA A 249 9.52 9.32 2.91
CA ALA A 249 8.84 10.58 2.63
C ALA A 249 7.34 10.39 2.29
N HIS A 250 6.98 9.23 1.69
CA HIS A 250 5.60 8.87 1.41
C HIS A 250 4.73 8.83 2.66
N GLU A 251 5.28 8.43 3.80
CA GLU A 251 4.54 8.33 5.06
C GLU A 251 4.17 9.68 5.68
N ALA A 252 4.75 10.79 5.21
CA ALA A 252 4.44 12.12 5.72
C ALA A 252 2.95 12.46 5.59
N LEU A 253 2.34 12.18 4.42
CA LEU A 253 0.95 12.52 4.16
C LEU A 253 -0.03 11.61 4.94
N PRO A 254 -0.01 10.27 4.81
CA PRO A 254 -1.00 9.41 5.46
C PRO A 254 -0.93 9.45 6.99
N THR A 255 0.20 9.80 7.57
CA THR A 255 0.37 9.74 9.04
C THR A 255 0.16 11.08 9.74
N THR A 256 0.37 12.22 9.07
CA THR A 256 0.25 13.54 9.72
C THR A 256 -0.91 14.37 9.20
N PHE A 257 -1.40 14.13 8.00
CA PHE A 257 -2.33 15.02 7.31
C PHE A 257 -3.62 15.27 8.10
N VAL A 258 -4.22 14.25 8.70
CA VAL A 258 -5.51 14.38 9.41
C VAL A 258 -5.40 15.35 10.56
N LEU A 259 -4.42 15.16 11.45
CA LEU A 259 -4.17 16.03 12.60
C LEU A 259 -3.68 17.42 12.15
N TYR A 260 -2.80 17.47 11.15
CA TYR A 260 -2.31 18.72 10.58
C TYR A 260 -3.43 19.59 10.01
N ALA A 261 -4.29 19.02 9.14
CA ALA A 261 -5.36 19.77 8.49
C ALA A 261 -6.39 20.29 9.50
N SER A 262 -6.69 19.48 10.50
CA SER A 262 -7.56 19.89 11.59
C SER A 262 -6.92 21.01 12.45
N TYR A 263 -5.64 20.84 12.85
CA TYR A 263 -4.91 21.82 13.65
C TYR A 263 -4.67 23.13 12.90
N ARG A 264 -4.24 23.04 11.63
CA ARG A 264 -3.82 24.20 10.83
C ARG A 264 -4.98 24.97 10.21
N TYR A 265 -6.01 24.24 9.71
CA TYR A 265 -7.11 24.81 8.91
C TYR A 265 -8.48 24.68 9.59
N GLY A 266 -8.57 24.01 10.74
CA GLY A 266 -9.85 23.73 11.40
C GLY A 266 -10.76 22.78 10.61
N TRP A 267 -10.19 21.92 9.74
CA TRP A 267 -10.99 21.03 8.91
C TRP A 267 -11.64 19.92 9.72
N ASP A 268 -12.88 19.66 9.43
CA ASP A 268 -13.67 18.56 9.97
C ASP A 268 -13.33 17.23 9.26
N ASN A 269 -13.84 16.13 9.80
CA ASN A 269 -13.62 14.79 9.24
C ASN A 269 -14.08 14.68 7.78
N ARG A 270 -15.19 15.36 7.42
CA ARG A 270 -15.72 15.34 6.05
C ARG A 270 -14.75 16.00 5.07
N THR A 271 -14.28 17.20 5.39
CA THR A 271 -13.31 17.93 4.55
C THR A 271 -12.00 17.19 4.42
N VAL A 272 -11.49 16.61 5.51
CA VAL A 272 -10.29 15.76 5.52
C VAL A 272 -10.48 14.53 4.63
N GLY A 273 -11.59 13.83 4.76
CA GLY A 273 -11.90 12.66 3.94
C GLY A 273 -11.97 12.98 2.45
N LEU A 274 -12.62 14.10 2.08
CA LEU A 274 -12.69 14.56 0.69
C LEU A 274 -11.31 14.98 0.16
N ALA A 275 -10.47 15.58 0.99
CA ALA A 275 -9.11 15.94 0.59
C ALA A 275 -8.26 14.70 0.29
N ILE A 276 -8.32 13.66 1.14
CA ILE A 276 -7.63 12.39 0.89
C ILE A 276 -8.15 11.72 -0.38
N ALA A 277 -9.47 11.71 -0.60
CA ALA A 277 -10.08 11.19 -1.81
C ALA A 277 -9.57 11.93 -3.06
N THR A 278 -9.44 13.25 -3.01
CA THR A 278 -8.90 14.06 -4.12
C THR A 278 -7.44 13.74 -4.39
N VAL A 279 -6.62 13.55 -3.35
CA VAL A 279 -5.24 13.06 -3.51
C VAL A 279 -5.24 11.72 -4.24
N GLY A 280 -6.13 10.79 -3.86
CA GLY A 280 -6.30 9.50 -4.53
C GLY A 280 -6.69 9.63 -6.00
N ILE A 281 -7.64 10.50 -6.33
CA ILE A 281 -8.08 10.75 -7.71
C ILE A 281 -6.93 11.33 -8.55
N CYS A 282 -6.24 12.37 -8.05
CA CYS A 282 -5.10 12.94 -8.76
C CYS A 282 -3.99 11.91 -8.98
N SER A 283 -3.71 11.06 -7.98
CA SER A 283 -2.73 9.98 -8.11
C SER A 283 -3.15 8.93 -9.14
N ALA A 284 -4.45 8.59 -9.21
CA ALA A 284 -4.99 7.67 -10.21
C ALA A 284 -4.89 8.23 -11.63
N VAL A 285 -5.17 9.52 -11.81
CA VAL A 285 -5.02 10.21 -13.11
C VAL A 285 -3.56 10.20 -13.56
N VAL A 286 -2.63 10.50 -12.67
CA VAL A 286 -1.19 10.47 -12.98
C VAL A 286 -0.74 9.05 -13.29
N GLY A 287 -1.06 8.08 -12.43
CA GLY A 287 -0.63 6.70 -12.56
C GLY A 287 -1.23 6.00 -13.79
N GLY A 288 -2.52 6.22 -14.06
CA GLY A 288 -3.23 5.58 -15.16
C GLY A 288 -3.09 6.29 -16.52
N GLY A 289 -2.95 7.63 -16.51
CA GLY A 289 -3.03 8.42 -17.73
C GLY A 289 -1.72 9.07 -18.19
N LEU A 290 -0.88 9.55 -17.25
CA LEU A 290 0.25 10.41 -17.61
C LEU A 290 1.58 9.68 -17.78
N ILE A 291 1.80 8.54 -17.12
CA ILE A 291 3.10 7.86 -17.14
C ILE A 291 3.53 7.51 -18.58
N LYS A 292 2.69 6.77 -19.30
CA LYS A 292 3.03 6.29 -20.66
C LYS A 292 3.37 7.43 -21.64
N PRO A 293 2.53 8.47 -21.84
CA PRO A 293 2.82 9.54 -22.81
C PRO A 293 4.02 10.39 -22.40
N VAL A 294 4.23 10.61 -21.09
CA VAL A 294 5.35 11.42 -20.61
C VAL A 294 6.67 10.65 -20.76
N VAL A 295 6.70 9.36 -20.43
CA VAL A 295 7.87 8.49 -20.60
C VAL A 295 8.24 8.36 -22.08
N ALA A 296 7.25 8.18 -22.96
CA ALA A 296 7.50 8.10 -24.42
C ALA A 296 8.18 9.37 -24.99
N ARG A 297 7.91 10.55 -24.42
CA ARG A 297 8.49 11.82 -24.89
C ARG A 297 9.82 12.17 -24.22
N LEU A 298 9.98 11.90 -22.94
CA LEU A 298 11.10 12.40 -22.14
C LEU A 298 12.10 11.33 -21.72
N GLY A 299 11.72 10.05 -21.84
CA GLY A 299 12.49 8.91 -21.35
C GLY A 299 12.42 8.72 -19.82
N GLU A 300 12.61 7.49 -19.36
CA GLU A 300 12.44 7.09 -17.96
C GLU A 300 13.26 7.91 -16.96
N ARG A 301 14.54 8.17 -17.28
CA ARG A 301 15.44 8.92 -16.40
C ARG A 301 14.94 10.34 -16.10
N ARG A 302 14.55 11.09 -17.14
CA ARG A 302 14.06 12.48 -16.97
C ARG A 302 12.73 12.49 -16.24
N VAL A 303 11.84 11.56 -16.56
CA VAL A 303 10.52 11.44 -15.92
C VAL A 303 10.66 11.11 -14.43
N MET A 304 11.56 10.20 -14.06
CA MET A 304 11.88 9.92 -12.67
C MET A 304 12.32 11.16 -11.90
N LEU A 305 13.29 11.92 -12.45
CA LEU A 305 13.83 13.14 -11.80
C LEU A 305 12.77 14.24 -11.69
N ILE A 306 11.98 14.45 -12.74
CA ILE A 306 10.86 15.40 -12.76
C ILE A 306 9.82 15.01 -11.69
N GLY A 307 9.45 13.73 -11.62
CA GLY A 307 8.52 13.23 -10.59
C GLY A 307 9.04 13.49 -9.18
N GLN A 308 10.31 13.19 -8.89
CA GLN A 308 10.93 13.47 -7.58
C GLN A 308 10.89 14.96 -7.23
N LEU A 309 11.20 15.82 -8.20
CA LEU A 309 11.17 17.28 -8.01
C LEU A 309 9.75 17.76 -7.72
N PHE A 310 8.75 17.30 -8.47
CA PHE A 310 7.35 17.65 -8.20
C PHE A 310 6.88 17.15 -6.83
N GLY A 311 7.33 15.97 -6.40
CA GLY A 311 7.10 15.49 -5.03
C GLY A 311 7.67 16.44 -3.97
N ALA A 312 8.93 16.86 -4.14
CA ALA A 312 9.57 17.80 -3.23
C ALA A 312 8.84 19.15 -3.19
N VAL A 313 8.48 19.70 -4.37
CA VAL A 313 7.73 20.96 -4.48
C VAL A 313 6.33 20.83 -3.88
N GLY A 314 5.61 19.73 -4.16
CA GLY A 314 4.27 19.49 -3.61
C GLY A 314 4.26 19.41 -2.10
N PHE A 315 5.21 18.71 -1.50
CA PHE A 315 5.36 18.68 -0.04
C PHE A 315 5.80 20.03 0.54
N ALA A 316 6.64 20.79 -0.16
CA ALA A 316 6.97 22.14 0.26
C ALA A 316 5.73 23.05 0.27
N ILE A 317 4.88 22.94 -0.76
CA ILE A 317 3.59 23.66 -0.80
C ILE A 317 2.72 23.26 0.40
N PHE A 318 2.56 21.96 0.70
CA PHE A 318 1.80 21.50 1.86
C PHE A 318 2.35 22.07 3.18
N GLY A 319 3.66 22.08 3.35
CA GLY A 319 4.31 22.58 4.56
C GLY A 319 4.21 24.10 4.75
N LEU A 320 4.22 24.85 3.65
CA LEU A 320 4.20 26.33 3.66
C LEU A 320 2.78 26.91 3.52
N ALA A 321 1.78 26.10 3.11
CA ALA A 321 0.43 26.57 2.90
C ALA A 321 -0.16 27.20 4.17
N ALA A 322 -0.46 28.48 4.12
CA ALA A 322 -1.09 29.22 5.21
C ALA A 322 -2.60 28.98 5.28
N SER A 323 -3.21 28.53 4.20
CA SER A 323 -4.64 28.28 4.07
C SER A 323 -4.95 26.95 3.42
N GLY A 324 -6.16 26.46 3.62
CA GLY A 324 -6.64 25.24 2.96
C GLY A 324 -6.60 25.31 1.42
N VAL A 325 -6.81 26.50 0.85
CA VAL A 325 -6.71 26.72 -0.61
C VAL A 325 -5.27 26.41 -1.10
N GLY A 326 -4.26 26.89 -0.37
CA GLY A 326 -2.86 26.59 -0.70
C GLY A 326 -2.58 25.08 -0.66
N PHE A 327 -3.17 24.36 0.30
CA PHE A 327 -3.07 22.89 0.34
C PHE A 327 -3.69 22.26 -0.92
N TRP A 328 -4.91 22.67 -1.31
CA TRP A 328 -5.59 22.15 -2.50
C TRP A 328 -4.79 22.35 -3.78
N ILE A 329 -4.09 23.48 -3.93
CA ILE A 329 -3.18 23.74 -5.07
C ILE A 329 -2.00 22.76 -5.05
N GLY A 330 -1.51 22.41 -3.89
CA GLY A 330 -0.41 21.45 -3.73
C GLY A 330 -0.77 20.02 -4.14
N VAL A 331 -2.04 19.61 -4.06
CA VAL A 331 -2.48 18.23 -4.34
C VAL A 331 -2.11 17.76 -5.75
N PRO A 332 -2.48 18.45 -6.86
CA PRO A 332 -2.10 18.01 -8.19
C PRO A 332 -0.59 18.06 -8.42
N VAL A 333 0.12 19.01 -7.81
CA VAL A 333 1.58 19.11 -7.91
C VAL A 333 2.23 17.89 -7.25
N GLN A 334 1.83 17.56 -6.04
CA GLN A 334 2.34 16.39 -5.31
C GLN A 334 2.00 15.07 -6.02
N ALA A 335 0.82 14.97 -6.64
CA ALA A 335 0.41 13.76 -7.36
C ALA A 335 1.36 13.42 -8.53
N LEU A 336 2.00 14.42 -9.17
CA LEU A 336 3.00 14.19 -10.23
C LEU A 336 4.24 13.41 -9.74
N TRP A 337 4.47 13.34 -8.43
CA TRP A 337 5.45 12.42 -7.87
C TRP A 337 5.21 10.96 -8.25
N GLY A 338 3.96 10.58 -8.49
CA GLY A 338 3.58 9.26 -8.99
C GLY A 338 4.26 8.83 -10.29
N LEU A 339 4.83 9.76 -11.07
CA LEU A 339 5.65 9.45 -12.25
C LEU A 339 6.99 8.78 -11.89
N SER A 340 7.51 9.03 -10.69
CA SER A 340 8.86 8.58 -10.30
C SER A 340 8.94 7.08 -9.99
N GLY A 341 7.95 6.51 -9.31
CA GLY A 341 7.99 5.11 -8.85
C GLY A 341 8.17 4.10 -9.99
N PRO A 342 7.25 4.03 -10.95
CA PRO A 342 7.31 3.09 -12.08
C PRO A 342 8.55 3.28 -12.95
N THR A 343 8.98 4.51 -13.20
CA THR A 343 10.17 4.81 -14.01
C THR A 343 11.47 4.41 -13.29
N MET A 344 11.54 4.62 -11.98
CA MET A 344 12.66 4.14 -11.17
C MET A 344 12.73 2.60 -11.19
N GLN A 345 11.59 1.94 -11.04
CA GLN A 345 11.51 0.48 -11.09
C GLN A 345 11.94 -0.04 -12.46
N GLY A 346 11.51 0.58 -13.56
CA GLY A 346 11.99 0.28 -14.92
C GLY A 346 13.50 0.38 -15.03
N LEU A 347 14.08 1.51 -14.57
CA LEU A 347 15.54 1.71 -14.57
C LEU A 347 16.31 0.68 -13.74
N MET A 348 15.74 0.17 -12.65
CA MET A 348 16.37 -0.89 -11.84
C MET A 348 16.26 -2.25 -12.50
N THR A 349 15.11 -2.56 -13.10
CA THR A 349 14.82 -3.84 -13.74
C THR A 349 15.80 -4.15 -14.89
N VAL A 350 16.16 -3.17 -15.72
CA VAL A 350 17.11 -3.36 -16.81
C VAL A 350 18.58 -3.56 -16.37
N ARG A 351 18.87 -3.37 -15.06
CA ARG A 351 20.21 -3.54 -14.48
C ARG A 351 20.43 -4.90 -13.81
N VAL A 352 19.41 -5.75 -13.79
CA VAL A 352 19.47 -7.08 -13.20
C VAL A 352 19.12 -8.12 -14.26
N ARG A 353 19.56 -9.36 -14.07
CA ARG A 353 19.22 -10.48 -14.94
C ARG A 353 17.76 -10.90 -14.75
N ASP A 354 17.16 -11.52 -15.74
CA ASP A 354 15.77 -12.01 -15.66
C ASP A 354 15.55 -12.95 -14.45
N SER A 355 16.55 -13.78 -14.12
CA SER A 355 16.52 -14.67 -12.96
C SER A 355 16.57 -13.94 -11.60
N GLU A 356 17.03 -12.69 -11.55
CA GLU A 356 17.20 -11.89 -10.34
C GLU A 356 16.05 -10.92 -10.10
N GLN A 357 15.12 -10.75 -11.06
CA GLN A 357 14.01 -9.81 -10.95
C GLN A 357 13.12 -10.06 -9.74
N GLY A 358 12.87 -11.33 -9.41
CA GLY A 358 12.13 -11.70 -8.20
C GLY A 358 12.83 -11.25 -6.91
N GLN A 359 14.16 -11.38 -6.85
CA GLN A 359 14.95 -10.89 -5.70
C GLN A 359 14.95 -9.37 -5.62
N LEU A 360 15.01 -8.67 -6.76
CA LEU A 360 14.91 -7.21 -6.81
C LEU A 360 13.57 -6.74 -6.23
N GLN A 361 12.44 -7.32 -6.67
CA GLN A 361 11.12 -6.97 -6.15
C GLN A 361 11.00 -7.26 -4.64
N GLY A 362 11.54 -8.39 -4.20
CA GLY A 362 11.61 -8.73 -2.77
C GLY A 362 12.44 -7.71 -1.97
N ALA A 363 13.60 -7.30 -2.49
CA ALA A 363 14.45 -6.29 -1.86
C ALA A 363 13.77 -4.91 -1.76
N LEU A 364 13.11 -4.46 -2.83
CA LEU A 364 12.37 -3.20 -2.83
C LEU A 364 11.18 -3.24 -1.87
N SER A 365 10.47 -4.36 -1.79
CA SER A 365 9.37 -4.56 -0.84
C SER A 365 9.87 -4.53 0.60
N SER A 366 11.03 -5.12 0.89
CA SER A 366 11.65 -5.10 2.21
C SER A 366 12.08 -3.69 2.62
N LEU A 367 12.72 -2.95 1.71
CA LEU A 367 13.08 -1.54 1.95
C LEU A 367 11.83 -0.70 2.23
N ARG A 368 10.76 -0.88 1.46
CA ARG A 368 9.49 -0.21 1.68
C ARG A 368 8.88 -0.56 3.04
N GLY A 369 8.88 -1.84 3.42
CA GLY A 369 8.38 -2.29 4.72
C GLY A 369 9.13 -1.65 5.89
N ILE A 370 10.46 -1.58 5.81
CA ILE A 370 11.30 -0.90 6.83
C ILE A 370 10.98 0.61 6.86
N ALA A 371 10.83 1.24 5.69
CA ALA A 371 10.47 2.66 5.60
C ALA A 371 9.11 2.95 6.25
N PHE A 372 8.13 2.05 6.07
CA PHE A 372 6.80 2.15 6.69
C PHE A 372 6.81 1.95 8.21
N MET A 373 7.83 1.31 8.76
CA MET A 373 8.04 1.25 10.22
C MET A 373 8.66 2.54 10.78
N ILE A 374 9.53 3.20 10.01
CA ILE A 374 10.25 4.40 10.46
C ILE A 374 9.41 5.66 10.21
N GLY A 375 8.79 5.76 9.04
CA GLY A 375 8.10 6.96 8.55
C GLY A 375 7.03 7.51 9.50
N PRO A 376 6.08 6.70 9.98
CA PRO A 376 5.02 7.18 10.85
C PRO A 376 5.54 7.92 12.08
N SER A 377 6.40 7.28 12.87
CA SER A 377 6.98 7.94 14.07
C SER A 377 7.84 9.14 13.71
N LEU A 378 8.62 9.09 12.63
CA LEU A 378 9.45 10.21 12.20
C LEU A 378 8.60 11.47 11.96
N PHE A 379 7.54 11.36 11.17
CA PHE A 379 6.74 12.52 10.78
C PHE A 379 5.78 12.98 11.86
N THR A 380 5.17 12.06 12.62
CA THR A 380 4.26 12.43 13.70
C THR A 380 5.01 13.04 14.89
N LEU A 381 6.20 12.54 15.24
CA LEU A 381 7.06 13.16 16.25
C LEU A 381 7.58 14.54 15.78
N THR A 382 7.94 14.67 14.50
CA THR A 382 8.26 15.98 13.93
C THR A 382 7.09 16.94 14.10
N PHE A 383 5.87 16.52 13.74
CA PHE A 383 4.68 17.34 13.91
C PHE A 383 4.46 17.73 15.38
N ALA A 384 4.43 16.74 16.28
CA ALA A 384 4.23 16.96 17.71
C ALA A 384 5.26 17.94 18.31
N ASN A 385 6.53 17.80 17.96
CA ASN A 385 7.59 18.68 18.45
C ASN A 385 7.45 20.12 17.97
N PHE A 386 6.97 20.34 16.74
CA PHE A 386 6.87 21.69 16.16
C PHE A 386 5.55 22.41 16.49
N ILE A 387 4.51 21.72 17.02
CA ILE A 387 3.27 22.32 17.50
C ILE A 387 3.14 22.31 19.02
N GLY A 388 3.94 21.50 19.74
CA GLY A 388 3.86 21.33 21.17
C GLY A 388 4.23 22.61 21.95
N ALA A 389 3.80 22.68 23.21
CA ALA A 389 3.96 23.86 24.07
C ALA A 389 5.43 24.28 24.30
N ARG A 390 6.39 23.37 24.07
CA ARG A 390 7.84 23.64 24.17
C ARG A 390 8.46 24.16 22.88
N SER A 391 7.68 24.22 21.77
CA SER A 391 8.21 24.65 20.48
C SER A 391 8.25 26.19 20.40
N ASN A 392 9.45 26.71 20.19
CA ASN A 392 9.64 28.15 19.90
C ASN A 392 9.29 28.51 18.44
N TRP A 393 9.09 27.50 17.57
CA TRP A 393 9.02 27.71 16.12
C TRP A 393 7.57 27.73 15.59
N HIS A 394 6.63 27.07 16.28
CA HIS A 394 5.23 26.94 15.86
C HIS A 394 5.05 26.71 14.35
N LEU A 395 5.74 25.67 13.81
CA LEU A 395 5.74 25.34 12.38
C LEU A 395 4.99 24.02 12.11
N PRO A 396 3.64 24.05 12.04
CA PRO A 396 2.86 22.83 11.85
C PRO A 396 3.20 22.05 10.56
N GLY A 397 3.70 22.74 9.54
CA GLY A 397 4.11 22.16 8.26
C GLY A 397 5.46 21.47 8.27
N ALA A 398 6.19 21.44 9.40
CA ALA A 398 7.53 20.84 9.49
C ALA A 398 7.64 19.40 8.96
N PRO A 399 6.69 18.49 9.21
CA PRO A 399 6.75 17.13 8.62
C PRO A 399 6.77 17.14 7.10
N PHE A 400 5.96 17.97 6.47
CA PHE A 400 5.93 18.07 5.00
C PHE A 400 7.19 18.75 4.45
N LEU A 401 7.75 19.73 5.14
CA LEU A 401 9.04 20.31 4.79
C LEU A 401 10.19 19.31 4.92
N LEU A 402 10.16 18.45 5.95
CA LEU A 402 11.10 17.34 6.07
C LEU A 402 10.96 16.37 4.89
N ALA A 403 9.74 16.00 4.51
CA ALA A 403 9.51 15.16 3.33
C ALA A 403 10.02 15.82 2.04
N ALA A 404 9.81 17.13 1.87
CA ALA A 404 10.33 17.90 0.76
C ALA A 404 11.86 17.88 0.68
N LEU A 405 12.54 18.05 1.82
CA LEU A 405 14.01 17.98 1.92
C LEU A 405 14.52 16.57 1.59
N LEU A 406 13.88 15.53 2.11
CA LEU A 406 14.21 14.14 1.79
C LEU A 406 14.09 13.87 0.29
N LEU A 407 13.00 14.29 -0.36
CA LEU A 407 12.80 14.14 -1.81
C LEU A 407 13.76 15.02 -2.62
N GLY A 408 14.08 16.21 -2.17
CA GLY A 408 15.13 17.05 -2.76
C GLY A 408 16.49 16.36 -2.75
N ALA A 409 16.88 15.78 -1.62
CA ALA A 409 18.12 15.02 -1.49
C ALA A 409 18.10 13.76 -2.40
N THR A 410 16.98 13.03 -2.45
CA THR A 410 16.87 11.87 -3.34
C THR A 410 16.90 12.25 -4.82
N THR A 411 16.42 13.42 -5.20
CA THR A 411 16.54 13.94 -6.57
C THR A 411 18.00 14.09 -6.98
N VAL A 412 18.85 14.63 -6.09
CA VAL A 412 20.29 14.77 -6.33
C VAL A 412 20.98 13.41 -6.42
N ILE A 413 20.64 12.48 -5.51
CA ILE A 413 21.17 11.11 -5.52
C ILE A 413 20.77 10.39 -6.81
N ALA A 414 19.49 10.46 -7.20
CA ALA A 414 18.97 9.87 -8.42
C ALA A 414 19.66 10.42 -9.67
N TRP A 415 19.87 11.73 -9.73
CA TRP A 415 20.58 12.36 -10.83
C TRP A 415 22.02 11.86 -10.97
N ARG A 416 22.75 11.72 -9.84
CA ARG A 416 24.12 11.17 -9.83
C ARG A 416 24.15 9.69 -10.21
N ALA A 417 23.25 8.87 -9.62
CA ALA A 417 23.18 7.41 -9.84
C ALA A 417 22.78 7.03 -11.27
N THR A 418 22.14 7.93 -12.01
CA THR A 418 21.66 7.67 -13.37
C THR A 418 22.38 8.48 -14.44
N ARG A 419 23.51 9.12 -14.12
CA ARG A 419 24.33 9.81 -15.14
C ARG A 419 24.80 8.80 -16.19
N PRO A 420 24.69 9.11 -17.49
CA PRO A 420 25.39 8.33 -18.51
C PRO A 420 26.88 8.35 -18.19
N ARG A 421 27.49 7.18 -18.17
CA ARG A 421 28.95 7.03 -18.12
C ARG A 421 29.55 7.28 -19.47
#